data_20f02f741521d31c6d40107789a7364f
#
_entry.id   20f02f741521d31c6d40107789a7364f
#
_cell.length_a   1.000
_cell.length_b   1.000
_cell.length_c   1.000
_cell.angle_alpha   90.00
_cell.angle_beta   90.00
_cell.angle_gamma   90.00
#
_symmetry.space_group_name_H-M   'P 1'
#
loop_
_entity.id
_entity.type
_entity.pdbx_description
1 polymer ?
#
loop_
_entity_poly.entity_id
_entity_poly.type
_entity_poly.pdbx_seq_one_letter_code
_entity_poly.pdbx_strand_id
1 'polypeptide(L)'
;MLYVDTVEKLETMIRELQSESIIGVDVEAHNYRTYLGITCLIQISSASKDYLVDPFPLWSELPLLNEITANPRIVKVLHGCDGDVDWLQRDFSLYLRNVFDTHQAGKLLGLPRLSLAYLLATYCSIEADKQFQLADWRIRYFGVSYIF
;
A
#
# COMPACT_ATOMS: atom_id res chain seq x y z
N MET A 1 10.48 -7.31 -7.13
CA MET A 1 9.02 -7.08 -7.07
C MET A 1 8.28 -8.35 -7.45
N LEU A 2 7.26 -8.75 -6.70
CA LEU A 2 6.44 -9.94 -6.93
C LEU A 2 4.97 -9.54 -7.12
N TYR A 3 4.36 -9.98 -8.22
CA TYR A 3 2.92 -9.82 -8.44
C TYR A 3 2.15 -10.98 -7.80
N VAL A 4 1.25 -10.63 -6.88
CA VAL A 4 0.49 -11.57 -6.03
C VAL A 4 -0.96 -11.58 -6.49
N ASP A 5 -1.31 -12.61 -7.24
CA ASP A 5 -2.60 -12.81 -7.91
C ASP A 5 -3.19 -14.23 -7.65
N THR A 6 -2.53 -15.03 -6.82
CA THR A 6 -3.00 -16.35 -6.37
C THR A 6 -2.90 -16.52 -4.86
N VAL A 7 -3.68 -17.42 -4.31
CA VAL A 7 -3.71 -17.72 -2.87
C VAL A 7 -2.34 -18.20 -2.39
N GLU A 8 -1.67 -19.06 -3.15
CA GLU A 8 -0.36 -19.59 -2.78
C GLU A 8 0.71 -18.49 -2.68
N LYS A 9 0.66 -17.50 -3.61
CA LYS A 9 1.55 -16.34 -3.55
C LYS A 9 1.21 -15.43 -2.36
N LEU A 10 -0.08 -15.24 -2.06
CA LEU A 10 -0.54 -14.47 -0.91
C LEU A 10 -0.06 -15.09 0.39
N GLU A 11 -0.25 -16.38 0.60
CA GLU A 11 0.23 -17.10 1.78
C GLU A 11 1.76 -17.06 1.91
N THR A 12 2.47 -17.18 0.77
CA THR A 12 3.94 -17.10 0.76
C THR A 12 4.40 -15.71 1.18
N MET A 13 3.80 -14.64 0.63
CA MET A 13 4.09 -13.27 1.03
C MET A 13 3.81 -13.04 2.52
N ILE A 14 2.67 -13.52 3.04
CA ILE A 14 2.32 -13.39 4.46
C ILE A 14 3.41 -14.04 5.33
N ARG A 15 3.83 -15.26 5.01
CA ARG A 15 4.92 -15.95 5.76
C ARG A 15 6.23 -15.18 5.73
N GLU A 16 6.60 -14.61 4.59
CA GLU A 16 7.82 -13.80 4.45
C GLU A 16 7.74 -12.53 5.31
N LEU A 17 6.60 -11.84 5.29
CA LEU A 17 6.40 -10.58 6.02
C LEU A 17 6.21 -10.74 7.53
N GLN A 18 5.84 -11.93 8.02
CA GLN A 18 5.69 -12.18 9.47
C GLN A 18 6.97 -11.95 10.27
N SER A 19 8.15 -12.08 9.64
CA SER A 19 9.45 -11.84 10.27
C SER A 19 9.89 -10.37 10.22
N GLU A 20 9.20 -9.53 9.48
CA GLU A 20 9.53 -8.11 9.33
C GLU A 20 9.08 -7.30 10.57
N SER A 21 9.83 -6.28 10.92
CA SER A 21 9.46 -5.33 11.98
C SER A 21 8.76 -4.08 11.44
N ILE A 22 8.96 -3.79 10.15
CA ILE A 22 8.43 -2.61 9.47
C ILE A 22 8.14 -2.95 8.01
N ILE A 23 7.00 -2.49 7.51
CA ILE A 23 6.60 -2.59 6.11
C ILE A 23 6.03 -1.26 5.63
N GLY A 24 6.24 -0.93 4.35
CA GLY A 24 5.49 0.13 3.66
C GLY A 24 4.19 -0.43 3.12
N VAL A 25 3.13 0.35 3.14
CA VAL A 25 1.83 -0.01 2.53
C VAL A 25 1.29 1.18 1.78
N ASP A 26 0.77 0.95 0.58
CA ASP A 26 0.07 1.93 -0.24
C ASP A 26 -1.09 1.28 -0.98
N VAL A 27 -2.12 2.06 -1.34
CA VAL A 27 -3.34 1.56 -1.96
C VAL A 27 -3.73 2.41 -3.17
N GLU A 28 -3.95 1.76 -4.29
CA GLU A 28 -4.49 2.42 -5.47
C GLU A 28 -5.97 2.10 -5.64
N ALA A 29 -6.78 3.14 -5.73
CA ALA A 29 -8.22 3.02 -5.90
C ALA A 29 -8.72 3.75 -7.15
N HIS A 30 -9.77 3.20 -7.76
CA HIS A 30 -10.48 3.85 -8.84
C HIS A 30 -11.77 4.48 -8.34
N ASN A 31 -11.82 5.81 -8.30
CA ASN A 31 -12.97 6.57 -7.81
C ASN A 31 -13.63 7.48 -8.89
N TYR A 32 -13.11 7.47 -10.12
CA TYR A 32 -13.55 8.41 -11.16
C TYR A 32 -14.98 8.16 -11.66
N ARG A 33 -15.48 6.91 -11.64
CA ARG A 33 -16.80 6.54 -12.17
C ARG A 33 -17.66 5.76 -11.19
N THR A 34 -17.27 5.74 -9.93
CA THR A 34 -18.00 5.06 -8.86
C THR A 34 -18.11 5.98 -7.67
N TYR A 35 -19.25 5.94 -7.01
CA TYR A 35 -19.54 6.83 -5.86
C TYR A 35 -18.62 6.53 -4.66
N LEU A 36 -18.30 5.26 -4.44
CA LEU A 36 -17.51 4.81 -3.30
C LEU A 36 -16.06 4.46 -3.67
N GLY A 37 -15.72 4.46 -4.96
CA GLY A 37 -14.46 3.91 -5.42
C GLY A 37 -14.37 2.39 -5.27
N ILE A 38 -13.32 1.80 -5.78
CA ILE A 38 -12.96 0.40 -5.59
C ILE A 38 -11.44 0.29 -5.46
N THR A 39 -10.98 -0.49 -4.50
CA THR A 39 -9.55 -0.78 -4.36
C THR A 39 -9.08 -1.63 -5.54
N CYS A 40 -8.05 -1.17 -6.23
CA CYS A 40 -7.55 -1.79 -7.45
C CYS A 40 -6.20 -2.44 -7.28
N LEU A 41 -5.38 -1.98 -6.34
CA LEU A 41 -4.05 -2.52 -6.07
C LEU A 41 -3.68 -2.24 -4.62
N ILE A 42 -2.99 -3.19 -3.99
CA ILE A 42 -2.35 -2.99 -2.70
C ILE A 42 -0.85 -3.20 -2.90
N GLN A 43 -0.05 -2.23 -2.50
CA GLN A 43 1.39 -2.30 -2.56
C GLN A 43 1.95 -2.52 -1.15
N ILE A 44 2.80 -3.52 -1.00
CA ILE A 44 3.46 -3.81 0.28
C ILE A 44 4.95 -3.97 0.02
N SER A 45 5.76 -3.23 0.77
CA SER A 45 7.22 -3.26 0.67
C SER A 45 7.85 -3.61 2.00
N SER A 46 8.82 -4.51 1.98
CA SER A 46 9.76 -4.75 3.07
C SER A 46 11.13 -4.14 2.74
N ALA A 47 12.09 -4.30 3.63
CA ALA A 47 13.46 -3.85 3.38
C ALA A 47 14.14 -4.57 2.19
N SER A 48 13.64 -5.74 1.80
CA SER A 48 14.27 -6.61 0.79
C SER A 48 13.41 -6.88 -0.44
N LYS A 49 12.10 -6.65 -0.37
CA LYS A 49 11.18 -7.14 -1.40
C LYS A 49 9.89 -6.32 -1.47
N ASP A 50 9.45 -6.09 -2.69
CA ASP A 50 8.21 -5.40 -2.99
C ASP A 50 7.17 -6.37 -3.53
N TYR A 51 5.91 -6.18 -3.13
CA TYR A 51 4.76 -6.98 -3.51
C TYR A 51 3.66 -6.10 -4.08
N LEU A 52 3.08 -6.52 -5.18
CA LEU A 52 1.90 -5.94 -5.78
C LEU A 52 0.76 -6.95 -5.67
N VAL A 53 -0.16 -6.70 -4.79
CA VAL A 53 -1.30 -7.58 -4.54
C VAL A 53 -2.48 -7.15 -5.40
N ASP A 54 -2.91 -8.05 -6.30
CA ASP A 54 -4.12 -7.85 -7.09
C ASP A 54 -5.35 -8.25 -6.26
N PRO A 55 -6.20 -7.31 -5.86
CA PRO A 55 -7.36 -7.64 -5.06
C PRO A 55 -8.46 -8.39 -5.82
N PHE A 56 -8.54 -8.26 -7.14
CA PHE A 56 -9.67 -8.82 -7.89
C PHE A 56 -9.74 -10.34 -7.87
N PRO A 57 -8.66 -11.09 -8.16
CA PRO A 57 -8.70 -12.55 -8.05
C PRO A 57 -8.63 -13.05 -6.61
N LEU A 58 -8.26 -12.18 -5.64
CA LEU A 58 -8.01 -12.55 -4.24
C LEU A 58 -9.06 -11.98 -3.27
N TRP A 59 -10.16 -11.43 -3.77
CA TRP A 59 -11.11 -10.63 -2.97
C TRP A 59 -11.56 -11.32 -1.68
N SER A 60 -11.88 -12.59 -1.76
CA SER A 60 -12.37 -13.40 -0.63
C SER A 60 -11.26 -13.80 0.35
N GLU A 61 -10.01 -13.85 -0.11
CA GLU A 61 -8.86 -14.32 0.63
C GLU A 61 -8.04 -13.18 1.27
N LEU A 62 -8.25 -11.94 0.79
CA LEU A 62 -7.52 -10.77 1.32
C LEU A 62 -7.64 -10.59 2.85
N PRO A 63 -8.73 -10.99 3.55
CA PRO A 63 -8.77 -10.95 5.01
C PRO A 63 -7.61 -11.69 5.69
N LEU A 64 -6.93 -12.63 5.02
CA LEU A 64 -5.71 -13.29 5.52
C LEU A 64 -4.58 -12.28 5.78
N LEU A 65 -4.54 -11.16 5.06
CA LEU A 65 -3.55 -10.08 5.30
C LEU A 65 -3.65 -9.49 6.70
N ASN A 66 -4.73 -9.70 7.45
CA ASN A 66 -4.80 -9.26 8.85
C ASN A 66 -3.73 -9.90 9.73
N GLU A 67 -3.15 -11.04 9.34
CA GLU A 67 -2.00 -11.61 10.02
C GLU A 67 -0.80 -10.66 10.06
N ILE A 68 -0.69 -9.77 9.08
CA ILE A 68 0.36 -8.76 8.94
C ILE A 68 -0.17 -7.38 9.32
N THR A 69 -1.29 -6.95 8.71
CA THR A 69 -1.81 -5.59 8.85
C THR A 69 -2.31 -5.31 10.27
N ALA A 70 -2.96 -6.28 10.92
CA ALA A 70 -3.42 -6.17 12.29
C ALA A 70 -2.37 -6.59 13.34
N ASN A 71 -1.17 -7.04 12.91
CA ASN A 71 -0.12 -7.44 13.84
C ASN A 71 0.53 -6.20 14.50
N PRO A 72 0.43 -6.03 15.82
CA PRO A 72 0.98 -4.86 16.50
C PRO A 72 2.51 -4.85 16.57
N ARG A 73 3.18 -5.97 16.26
CA ARG A 73 4.65 -6.06 16.26
C ARG A 73 5.28 -5.54 14.97
N ILE A 74 4.49 -5.41 13.91
CA ILE A 74 4.93 -4.89 12.62
C ILE A 74 4.45 -3.45 12.51
N VAL A 75 5.35 -2.51 12.23
CA VAL A 75 4.97 -1.13 11.92
C VAL A 75 4.53 -1.06 10.46
N LYS A 76 3.35 -0.51 10.20
CA LYS A 76 2.90 -0.17 8.84
C LYS A 76 3.17 1.30 8.59
N VAL A 77 4.05 1.59 7.64
CA VAL A 77 4.37 2.95 7.21
C VAL A 77 3.50 3.30 6.01
N LEU A 78 2.77 4.39 6.12
CA LEU A 78 1.91 4.93 5.06
C LEU A 78 2.14 6.44 4.92
N HIS A 79 1.47 7.06 3.94
CA HIS A 79 1.52 8.50 3.75
C HIS A 79 0.12 9.09 3.52
N GLY A 80 -0.46 9.74 4.52
CA GLY A 80 -1.81 10.33 4.44
C GLY A 80 -2.89 9.26 4.32
N CYS A 81 -2.83 8.26 5.19
CA CYS A 81 -3.50 6.98 5.04
C CYS A 81 -5.02 6.95 5.37
N ASP A 82 -5.68 8.08 5.58
CA ASP A 82 -7.11 8.11 5.93
C ASP A 82 -7.96 7.36 4.89
N GLY A 83 -7.73 7.63 3.59
CA GLY A 83 -8.42 6.95 2.51
C GLY A 83 -8.09 5.46 2.40
N ASP A 84 -6.82 5.10 2.59
CA ASP A 84 -6.36 3.71 2.51
C ASP A 84 -6.98 2.86 3.60
N VAL A 85 -7.07 3.39 4.82
CA VAL A 85 -7.73 2.72 5.95
C VAL A 85 -9.20 2.45 5.63
N ASP A 86 -9.92 3.46 5.13
CA ASP A 86 -11.33 3.34 4.79
C ASP A 86 -11.56 2.29 3.69
N TRP A 87 -10.75 2.31 2.63
CA TRP A 87 -10.86 1.35 1.53
C TRP A 87 -10.52 -0.07 1.95
N LEU A 88 -9.42 -0.26 2.68
CA LEU A 88 -9.00 -1.58 3.15
C LEU A 88 -10.03 -2.21 4.09
N GLN A 89 -10.61 -1.43 5.01
CA GLN A 89 -11.65 -1.90 5.91
C GLN A 89 -12.95 -2.22 5.18
N ARG A 90 -13.41 -1.31 4.32
CA ARG A 90 -14.67 -1.44 3.59
C ARG A 90 -14.66 -2.62 2.63
N ASP A 91 -13.60 -2.73 1.82
CA ASP A 91 -13.57 -3.69 0.71
C ASP A 91 -13.13 -5.09 1.18
N PHE A 92 -12.24 -5.18 2.16
CA PHE A 92 -11.60 -6.45 2.52
C PHE A 92 -11.63 -6.79 4.00
N SER A 93 -12.27 -5.98 4.85
CA SER A 93 -12.21 -6.16 6.31
C SER A 93 -10.77 -6.23 6.85
N LEU A 94 -9.87 -5.47 6.24
CA LEU A 94 -8.48 -5.34 6.68
C LEU A 94 -8.35 -4.21 7.69
N TYR A 95 -7.70 -4.52 8.82
CA TYR A 95 -7.48 -3.58 9.91
C TYR A 95 -6.00 -3.27 10.05
N LEU A 96 -5.67 -1.98 10.12
CA LEU A 96 -4.29 -1.54 10.36
C LEU A 96 -4.07 -1.27 11.85
N ARG A 97 -3.05 -1.90 12.44
CA ARG A 97 -2.58 -1.62 13.80
C ARG A 97 -1.11 -1.25 13.76
N ASN A 98 -0.68 -0.38 14.67
CA ASN A 98 0.70 0.11 14.72
C ASN A 98 1.11 0.81 13.41
N VAL A 99 0.35 1.85 13.05
CA VAL A 99 0.55 2.66 11.85
C VAL A 99 1.48 3.83 12.15
N PHE A 100 2.42 4.09 11.27
CA PHE A 100 3.23 5.30 11.20
C PHE A 100 2.90 6.06 9.91
N ASP A 101 2.12 7.14 10.04
CA ASP A 101 1.77 8.00 8.92
C ASP A 101 2.79 9.13 8.77
N THR A 102 3.56 9.10 7.68
CA THR A 102 4.61 10.08 7.39
C THR A 102 4.06 11.49 7.12
N HIS A 103 2.80 11.63 6.65
CA HIS A 103 2.13 12.92 6.51
C HIS A 103 1.86 13.54 7.89
N GLN A 104 1.31 12.76 8.82
CA GLN A 104 1.04 13.22 10.18
C GLN A 104 2.33 13.52 10.95
N ALA A 105 3.36 12.69 10.77
CA ALA A 105 4.68 12.95 11.32
C ALA A 105 5.26 14.29 10.81
N GLY A 106 5.16 14.55 9.51
CA GLY A 106 5.58 15.81 8.91
C GLY A 106 4.84 17.03 9.50
N LYS A 107 3.55 16.88 9.74
CA LYS A 107 2.71 17.90 10.41
C LYS A 107 3.21 18.22 11.81
N LEU A 108 3.45 17.18 12.62
CA LEU A 108 3.94 17.32 13.99
C LEU A 108 5.33 17.98 14.06
N LEU A 109 6.18 17.69 13.07
CA LEU A 109 7.52 18.29 12.94
C LEU A 109 7.50 19.71 12.36
N GLY A 110 6.36 20.23 11.96
CA GLY A 110 6.24 21.55 11.37
C GLY A 110 6.94 21.69 10.01
N LEU A 111 6.98 20.62 9.21
CA LEU A 111 7.64 20.66 7.91
C LEU A 111 6.94 21.63 6.95
N PRO A 112 7.68 22.34 6.08
CA PRO A 112 7.12 23.34 5.19
C PRO A 112 6.22 22.75 4.09
N ARG A 113 6.39 21.47 3.76
CA ARG A 113 5.57 20.72 2.81
C ARG A 113 5.35 19.30 3.31
N LEU A 114 4.17 18.74 3.03
CA LEU A 114 3.73 17.45 3.56
C LEU A 114 3.54 16.38 2.47
N SER A 115 3.75 16.70 1.19
CA SER A 115 3.59 15.71 0.12
C SER A 115 4.68 14.64 0.18
N LEU A 116 4.34 13.40 -0.18
CA LEU A 116 5.29 12.29 -0.27
C LEU A 116 6.49 12.64 -1.15
N ALA A 117 6.25 13.26 -2.31
CA ALA A 117 7.32 13.70 -3.22
C ALA A 117 8.32 14.66 -2.53
N TYR A 118 7.83 15.57 -1.68
CA TYR A 118 8.70 16.45 -0.91
C TYR A 118 9.54 15.69 0.12
N LEU A 119 8.92 14.75 0.84
CA LEU A 119 9.62 13.95 1.84
C LEU A 119 10.68 13.05 1.19
N LEU A 120 10.35 12.39 0.07
CA LEU A 120 11.30 11.56 -0.68
C LEU A 120 12.49 12.38 -1.20
N ALA A 121 12.23 13.53 -1.78
CA ALA A 121 13.32 14.41 -2.25
C ALA A 121 14.19 14.91 -1.11
N THR A 122 13.59 15.30 0.03
CA THR A 122 14.30 15.92 1.15
C THR A 122 15.12 14.92 1.96
N TYR A 123 14.55 13.75 2.25
CA TYR A 123 15.14 12.79 3.18
C TYR A 123 15.78 11.57 2.50
N CYS A 124 15.33 11.25 1.28
CA CYS A 124 15.82 10.08 0.56
C CYS A 124 16.61 10.43 -0.71
N SER A 125 16.61 11.71 -1.13
CA SER A 125 17.21 12.16 -2.41
C SER A 125 16.60 11.44 -3.62
N ILE A 126 15.29 11.09 -3.54
CA ILE A 126 14.54 10.41 -4.59
C ILE A 126 13.55 11.41 -5.20
N GLU A 127 13.57 11.53 -6.53
CA GLU A 127 12.54 12.24 -7.28
C GLU A 127 11.37 11.28 -7.56
N ALA A 128 10.17 11.65 -7.08
CA ALA A 128 8.97 10.84 -7.29
C ALA A 128 8.49 10.95 -8.74
N ASP A 129 8.33 9.83 -9.43
CA ASP A 129 7.69 9.78 -10.74
C ASP A 129 6.16 9.88 -10.56
N LYS A 130 5.54 10.80 -11.29
CA LYS A 130 4.10 11.08 -11.22
C LYS A 130 3.33 10.59 -12.45
N GLN A 131 3.99 9.90 -13.38
CA GLN A 131 3.38 9.53 -14.67
C GLN A 131 2.12 8.65 -14.52
N PHE A 132 2.03 7.87 -13.44
CA PHE A 132 0.91 6.96 -13.17
C PHE A 132 -0.13 7.48 -12.17
N GLN A 133 0.05 8.68 -11.64
CA GLN A 133 -0.86 9.25 -10.63
C GLN A 133 -2.34 9.33 -11.08
N LEU A 134 -2.58 9.37 -12.40
CA LEU A 134 -3.92 9.38 -13.00
C LEU A 134 -4.20 8.12 -13.83
N ALA A 135 -3.46 7.04 -13.61
CA ALA A 135 -3.65 5.79 -14.34
C ALA A 135 -5.01 5.16 -14.02
N ASP A 136 -5.55 4.40 -14.99
CA ASP A 136 -6.72 3.57 -14.73
C ASP A 136 -6.28 2.25 -14.11
N TRP A 137 -6.25 2.21 -12.78
CA TRP A 137 -5.79 1.08 -11.98
C TRP A 137 -6.67 -0.18 -12.10
N ARG A 138 -7.77 -0.15 -12.84
CA ARG A 138 -8.56 -1.35 -13.17
C ARG A 138 -7.91 -2.18 -14.26
N ILE A 139 -7.02 -1.58 -15.06
CA ILE A 139 -6.33 -2.25 -16.17
C ILE A 139 -5.26 -3.19 -15.58
N ARG A 140 -5.17 -4.44 -16.09
CA ARG A 140 -4.27 -5.49 -15.61
C ARG A 140 -3.07 -5.78 -16.52
N TYR A 141 -2.85 -4.96 -17.54
CA TYR A 141 -1.65 -5.04 -18.37
C TYR A 141 -0.47 -4.33 -17.70
N PHE A 142 -0.11 -4.77 -16.50
CA PHE A 142 1.10 -4.30 -15.85
C PHE A 142 2.31 -5.01 -16.48
N GLY A 143 2.81 -4.46 -17.59
CA GLY A 143 4.21 -4.72 -17.94
C GLY A 143 5.05 -4.28 -16.73
N VAL A 144 6.03 -5.08 -16.32
CA VAL A 144 6.88 -4.92 -15.11
C VAL A 144 7.60 -3.55 -15.03
N SER A 145 7.41 -2.69 -16.03
CA SER A 145 8.00 -1.34 -16.15
C SER A 145 7.14 -0.21 -15.58
N TYR A 146 5.96 -0.46 -15.02
CA TYR A 146 4.97 0.60 -14.79
C TYR A 146 4.72 0.97 -13.32
N ILE A 147 5.48 0.40 -12.41
CA ILE A 147 5.24 0.65 -10.99
C ILE A 147 6.58 0.94 -10.32
N PHE A 148 6.92 2.20 -10.26
CA PHE A 148 7.85 2.98 -9.42
C PHE A 148 8.36 4.20 -10.19
#